data_18e4f696ca36f9f44ad1e705351af7bc
#
_entry.id   18e4f696ca36f9f44ad1e705351af7bc
#
_cell.length_a   1.000
_cell.length_b   1.000
_cell.length_c   1.000
_cell.angle_alpha   90.00
_cell.angle_beta   90.00
_cell.angle_gamma   90.00
#
_symmetry.space_group_name_H-M   'P 1'
#
loop_
_entity.id
_entity.type
_entity.pdbx_description
1 polymer ?
#
loop_
_entity_poly.entity_id
_entity_poly.type
_entity_poly.pdbx_seq_one_letter_code
_entity_poly.pdbx_strand_id
1 'polypeptide(L)'
;MTDVIHELAATLEQKREEITAWMAKKRAEVPIPIYGSVDIRDSGWKVAVVDANHFPAGFNNISETDEPYLAELMKEHIDRLSPDCKWVHLYPESHTRNKGYVENVATIKRLLETGGFRCTIGSPELDGIGSLNGISGPLVLDPVQVVDESLNVNGESPDLVLLNNDLTEGMVSGLGAHKVFPPPHMGWQRRRKSEHYECLQKYVEEILSLIHI
;
A
#
# COMPACT_ATOMS: atom_id res chain seq x y z
N MET A 1 20.37 -5.10 30.84
CA MET A 1 19.56 -4.75 29.64
C MET A 1 19.93 -5.60 28.42
N THR A 2 21.20 -5.87 28.17
CA THR A 2 21.69 -6.74 27.08
C THR A 2 21.16 -8.18 27.19
N ASP A 3 20.94 -8.65 28.39
CA ASP A 3 20.49 -10.02 28.68
C ASP A 3 19.06 -10.30 28.21
N VAL A 4 18.13 -9.40 28.50
CA VAL A 4 16.70 -9.53 28.12
C VAL A 4 16.52 -9.56 26.61
N ILE A 5 17.29 -8.74 25.87
CA ILE A 5 17.21 -8.70 24.40
C ILE A 5 17.71 -10.02 23.80
N HIS A 6 18.80 -10.57 24.34
CA HIS A 6 19.34 -11.86 23.89
C HIS A 6 18.40 -13.02 24.22
N GLU A 7 17.81 -13.01 25.43
CA GLU A 7 16.81 -14.02 25.83
C GLU A 7 15.57 -13.97 24.93
N LEU A 8 15.06 -12.77 24.65
CA LEU A 8 13.92 -12.61 23.73
C LEU A 8 14.28 -13.09 22.32
N ALA A 9 15.45 -12.71 21.81
CA ALA A 9 15.90 -13.14 20.47
C ALA A 9 16.04 -14.67 20.41
N ALA A 10 16.59 -15.29 21.43
CA ALA A 10 16.71 -16.74 21.52
C ALA A 10 15.34 -17.43 21.59
N THR A 11 14.38 -16.87 22.35
CA THR A 11 13.00 -17.36 22.44
C THR A 11 12.30 -17.26 21.11
N LEU A 12 12.41 -16.13 20.40
CA LEU A 12 11.82 -15.95 19.08
C LEU A 12 12.40 -16.92 18.05
N GLU A 13 13.72 -17.17 18.10
CA GLU A 13 14.36 -18.15 17.22
C GLU A 13 13.89 -19.58 17.53
N GLN A 14 13.82 -19.95 18.80
CA GLN A 14 13.32 -21.25 19.22
C GLN A 14 11.87 -21.50 18.82
N LYS A 15 11.05 -20.45 18.80
CA LYS A 15 9.62 -20.49 18.44
C LYS A 15 9.36 -20.11 16.99
N ARG A 16 10.38 -19.98 16.15
CA ARG A 16 10.27 -19.51 14.76
C ARG A 16 9.22 -20.27 13.95
N GLU A 17 9.20 -21.59 14.04
CA GLU A 17 8.24 -22.42 13.29
C GLU A 17 6.80 -22.19 13.76
N GLU A 18 6.59 -22.13 15.09
CA GLU A 18 5.26 -21.89 15.67
C GLU A 18 4.75 -20.49 15.29
N ILE A 19 5.61 -19.48 15.38
CA ILE A 19 5.30 -18.09 14.97
C ILE A 19 4.98 -18.04 13.48
N THR A 20 5.76 -18.70 12.64
CA THR A 20 5.55 -18.74 11.19
C THR A 20 4.21 -19.39 10.85
N ALA A 21 3.86 -20.50 11.48
CA ALA A 21 2.58 -21.17 11.31
C ALA A 21 1.40 -20.30 11.78
N TRP A 22 1.54 -19.64 12.92
CA TRP A 22 0.55 -18.70 13.44
C TRP A 22 0.34 -17.53 12.46
N MET A 23 1.41 -16.91 11.97
CA MET A 23 1.33 -15.82 10.98
C MET A 23 0.67 -16.27 9.67
N ALA A 24 1.00 -17.47 9.18
CA ALA A 24 0.39 -18.04 7.99
C ALA A 24 -1.13 -18.22 8.16
N LYS A 25 -1.55 -18.74 9.34
CA LYS A 25 -2.97 -18.85 9.68
C LYS A 25 -3.66 -17.48 9.68
N LYS A 26 -3.08 -16.47 10.36
CA LYS A 26 -3.64 -15.12 10.42
C LYS A 26 -3.75 -14.46 9.03
N ARG A 27 -2.74 -14.66 8.19
CA ARG A 27 -2.76 -14.16 6.80
C ARG A 27 -3.83 -14.82 5.94
N ALA A 28 -4.19 -16.07 6.23
CA ALA A 28 -5.26 -16.76 5.52
C ALA A 28 -6.67 -16.27 5.91
N GLU A 29 -6.80 -15.66 7.10
CA GLU A 29 -8.06 -15.15 7.63
C GLU A 29 -8.43 -13.76 7.08
N VAL A 30 -7.45 -13.01 6.55
CA VAL A 30 -7.63 -11.63 6.09
C VAL A 30 -7.04 -11.39 4.69
N PRO A 31 -7.68 -10.57 3.84
CA PRO A 31 -7.08 -10.18 2.57
C PRO A 31 -5.87 -9.31 2.83
N ILE A 32 -4.71 -9.70 2.25
CA ILE A 32 -3.48 -8.92 2.35
C ILE A 32 -3.55 -7.80 1.32
N PRO A 33 -3.29 -6.53 1.69
CA PRO A 33 -3.22 -5.43 0.72
C PRO A 33 -2.02 -5.61 -0.21
N ILE A 34 -2.10 -5.03 -1.41
CA ILE A 34 -1.02 -5.09 -2.41
C ILE A 34 0.26 -4.43 -1.91
N TYR A 35 0.13 -3.43 -1.05
CA TYR A 35 1.23 -2.78 -0.33
C TYR A 35 0.72 -2.22 1.01
N GLY A 36 1.67 -1.85 1.85
CA GLY A 36 1.40 -1.19 3.12
C GLY A 36 2.71 -0.68 3.71
N SER A 37 2.64 0.25 4.65
CA SER A 37 3.79 0.70 5.41
C SER A 37 3.49 0.69 6.90
N VAL A 38 4.55 0.61 7.68
CA VAL A 38 4.49 0.65 9.14
C VAL A 38 5.57 1.62 9.63
N ASP A 39 5.16 2.60 10.40
CA ASP A 39 6.09 3.49 11.08
C ASP A 39 6.53 2.87 12.39
N ILE A 40 7.85 2.79 12.59
CA ILE A 40 8.48 2.22 13.78
C ILE A 40 9.19 3.34 14.53
N ARG A 41 8.96 3.41 15.84
CA ARG A 41 9.74 4.23 16.77
C ARG A 41 10.69 3.35 17.54
N ASP A 42 11.97 3.69 17.44
CA ASP A 42 13.05 3.05 18.19
C ASP A 42 13.69 4.05 19.15
N SER A 43 13.64 3.76 20.44
CA SER A 43 14.26 4.55 21.51
C SER A 43 15.60 3.97 21.98
N GLY A 44 16.11 2.94 21.30
CA GLY A 44 17.32 2.21 21.67
C GLY A 44 17.13 1.14 22.75
N TRP A 45 16.00 1.17 23.49
CA TRP A 45 15.64 0.17 24.51
C TRP A 45 14.22 -0.39 24.31
N LYS A 46 13.42 0.26 23.50
CA LYS A 46 12.06 -0.16 23.15
C LYS A 46 11.76 0.21 21.70
N VAL A 47 11.20 -0.74 20.97
CA VAL A 47 10.69 -0.55 19.62
C VAL A 47 9.17 -0.67 19.68
N ALA A 48 8.47 0.24 18.99
CA ALA A 48 7.02 0.21 18.89
C ALA A 48 6.56 0.60 17.49
N VAL A 49 5.55 -0.11 16.98
CA VAL A 49 4.78 0.30 15.82
C VAL A 49 3.87 1.44 16.25
N VAL A 50 3.95 2.58 15.58
CA VAL A 50 3.18 3.79 15.93
C VAL A 50 2.18 4.21 14.87
N ASP A 51 2.30 3.69 13.67
CA ASP A 51 1.34 3.89 12.60
C ASP A 51 1.40 2.74 11.58
N ALA A 52 0.29 2.51 10.89
CA ALA A 52 0.22 1.60 9.75
C ALA A 52 -0.63 2.26 8.66
N ASN A 53 -0.14 2.29 7.44
CA ASN A 53 -0.82 2.90 6.31
C ASN A 53 -1.02 1.89 5.18
N HIS A 54 -2.24 1.82 4.65
CA HIS A 54 -2.59 0.98 3.50
C HIS A 54 -2.43 1.71 2.16
N PHE A 55 -2.15 3.01 2.18
CA PHE A 55 -1.93 3.87 1.02
C PHE A 55 -0.59 4.60 1.18
N PRO A 56 0.54 3.85 1.27
CA PRO A 56 1.80 4.44 1.64
C PRO A 56 2.36 5.36 0.57
N ALA A 57 3.01 6.43 1.03
CA ALA A 57 3.99 7.17 0.26
C ALA A 57 5.40 6.74 0.70
N GLY A 58 6.41 6.94 -0.16
CA GLY A 58 7.80 6.62 0.18
C GLY A 58 8.42 5.51 -0.66
N PHE A 59 7.75 5.02 -1.70
CA PHE A 59 8.34 4.07 -2.65
C PHE A 59 9.60 4.63 -3.34
N ASN A 60 9.72 5.95 -3.46
CA ASN A 60 10.92 6.62 -3.94
C ASN A 60 12.15 6.46 -3.03
N ASN A 61 12.00 5.90 -1.83
CA ASN A 61 13.12 5.57 -0.93
C ASN A 61 13.60 4.11 -1.08
N ILE A 62 12.96 3.33 -1.95
CA ILE A 62 13.36 1.96 -2.25
C ILE A 62 14.65 2.00 -3.06
N SER A 63 15.56 1.09 -2.77
CA SER A 63 16.80 0.94 -3.54
C SER A 63 16.52 0.49 -4.97
N GLU A 64 17.18 1.08 -5.95
CA GLU A 64 17.10 0.66 -7.35
C GLU A 64 17.43 -0.83 -7.55
N THR A 65 18.28 -1.39 -6.69
CA THR A 65 18.61 -2.83 -6.72
C THR A 65 17.46 -3.72 -6.31
N ASP A 66 16.50 -3.21 -5.53
CA ASP A 66 15.34 -3.96 -5.02
C ASP A 66 14.09 -3.80 -5.92
N GLU A 67 14.08 -2.79 -6.81
CA GLU A 67 12.94 -2.53 -7.69
C GLU A 67 12.50 -3.74 -8.53
N PRO A 68 13.40 -4.54 -9.17
CA PRO A 68 12.97 -5.71 -9.94
C PRO A 68 12.25 -6.75 -9.09
N TYR A 69 12.72 -7.00 -7.88
CA TYR A 69 12.09 -7.93 -6.95
C TYR A 69 10.72 -7.44 -6.49
N LEU A 70 10.59 -6.14 -6.21
CA LEU A 70 9.31 -5.54 -5.83
C LEU A 70 8.30 -5.54 -6.98
N ALA A 71 8.76 -5.31 -8.20
CA ALA A 71 7.91 -5.41 -9.40
C ALA A 71 7.36 -6.83 -9.58
N GLU A 72 8.17 -7.87 -9.32
CA GLU A 72 7.74 -9.27 -9.33
C GLU A 72 6.69 -9.54 -8.24
N LEU A 73 6.92 -9.10 -7.00
CA LEU A 73 5.96 -9.25 -5.90
C LEU A 73 4.64 -8.54 -6.19
N MET A 74 4.68 -7.33 -6.75
CA MET A 74 3.47 -6.60 -7.14
C MET A 74 2.72 -7.35 -8.25
N LYS A 75 3.45 -7.86 -9.25
CA LYS A 75 2.87 -8.67 -10.31
C LYS A 75 2.18 -9.92 -9.78
N GLU A 76 2.86 -10.72 -8.97
CA GLU A 76 2.29 -11.91 -8.35
C GLU A 76 1.01 -11.60 -7.56
N HIS A 77 1.00 -10.46 -6.86
CA HIS A 77 -0.16 -10.05 -6.08
C HIS A 77 -1.33 -9.65 -6.97
N ILE A 78 -1.08 -8.87 -8.03
CA ILE A 78 -2.10 -8.46 -9.01
C ILE A 78 -2.64 -9.68 -9.75
N ASP A 79 -1.79 -10.58 -10.20
CA ASP A 79 -2.20 -11.81 -10.90
C ASP A 79 -3.13 -12.68 -10.03
N ARG A 80 -2.91 -12.73 -8.71
CA ARG A 80 -3.83 -13.42 -7.78
C ARG A 80 -5.17 -12.73 -7.62
N LEU A 81 -5.18 -11.39 -7.61
CA LEU A 81 -6.40 -10.59 -7.44
C LEU A 81 -7.21 -10.48 -8.75
N SER A 82 -6.52 -10.39 -9.85
CA SER A 82 -7.09 -10.18 -11.19
C SER A 82 -6.23 -10.85 -12.25
N PRO A 83 -6.39 -12.19 -12.49
CA PRO A 83 -5.50 -12.97 -13.36
C PRO A 83 -5.38 -12.46 -14.80
N ASP A 84 -6.42 -11.78 -15.31
CA ASP A 84 -6.46 -11.26 -16.69
C ASP A 84 -6.07 -9.78 -16.78
N CYS A 85 -5.64 -9.16 -15.68
CA CYS A 85 -5.26 -7.76 -15.64
C CYS A 85 -4.07 -7.48 -16.58
N LYS A 86 -4.24 -6.50 -17.43
CA LYS A 86 -3.19 -5.97 -18.31
C LYS A 86 -2.95 -4.49 -18.07
N TRP A 87 -3.95 -3.80 -17.55
CA TRP A 87 -3.94 -2.37 -17.39
C TRP A 87 -4.33 -1.98 -15.97
N VAL A 88 -3.39 -1.39 -15.25
CA VAL A 88 -3.57 -0.81 -13.92
C VAL A 88 -3.65 0.71 -14.04
N HIS A 89 -4.69 1.30 -13.49
CA HIS A 89 -4.78 2.75 -13.34
C HIS A 89 -4.41 3.15 -11.91
N LEU A 90 -3.38 3.96 -11.77
CA LEU A 90 -2.93 4.48 -10.48
C LEU A 90 -3.69 5.76 -10.16
N TYR A 91 -4.51 5.73 -9.11
CA TYR A 91 -5.31 6.85 -8.64
C TYR A 91 -4.59 7.58 -7.50
N PRO A 92 -3.96 8.75 -7.76
CA PRO A 92 -3.19 9.48 -6.77
C PRO A 92 -4.08 10.39 -5.90
N GLU A 93 -3.47 10.99 -4.86
CA GLU A 93 -4.04 12.13 -4.14
C GLU A 93 -4.09 13.39 -5.01
N SER A 94 -5.01 14.29 -4.68
CA SER A 94 -5.14 15.60 -5.33
C SER A 94 -4.05 16.61 -4.89
N HIS A 95 -3.35 16.34 -3.77
CA HIS A 95 -2.32 17.21 -3.21
C HIS A 95 -0.97 17.10 -3.93
N THR A 96 -0.88 17.69 -5.09
CA THR A 96 0.24 17.52 -6.04
C THR A 96 1.43 18.47 -5.84
N ARG A 97 1.46 19.27 -4.77
CA ARG A 97 2.57 20.20 -4.48
C ARG A 97 3.78 19.50 -3.87
N ASN A 98 3.62 18.33 -3.28
CA ASN A 98 4.70 17.58 -2.67
C ASN A 98 5.46 16.78 -3.74
N LYS A 99 6.65 17.27 -4.13
CA LYS A 99 7.50 16.59 -5.13
C LYS A 99 7.91 15.19 -4.73
N GLY A 100 8.10 14.92 -3.43
CA GLY A 100 8.40 13.57 -2.92
C GLY A 100 7.23 12.61 -3.14
N TYR A 101 6.00 13.09 -2.96
CA TYR A 101 4.82 12.29 -3.27
C TYR A 101 4.70 12.00 -4.77
N VAL A 102 4.96 12.99 -5.63
CA VAL A 102 4.95 12.78 -7.09
C VAL A 102 6.01 11.75 -7.49
N GLU A 103 7.20 11.78 -6.87
CA GLU A 103 8.25 10.79 -7.10
C GLU A 103 7.83 9.39 -6.62
N ASN A 104 7.13 9.28 -5.48
CA ASN A 104 6.52 8.04 -5.02
C ASN A 104 5.57 7.45 -6.08
N VAL A 105 4.66 8.27 -6.63
CA VAL A 105 3.72 7.85 -7.69
C VAL A 105 4.47 7.40 -8.94
N ALA A 106 5.52 8.14 -9.34
CA ALA A 106 6.38 7.77 -10.47
C ALA A 106 7.08 6.43 -10.26
N THR A 107 7.55 6.16 -9.04
CA THR A 107 8.18 4.88 -8.69
C THR A 107 7.17 3.73 -8.75
N ILE A 108 5.97 3.90 -8.18
CA ILE A 108 4.91 2.87 -8.28
C ILE A 108 4.58 2.57 -9.74
N LYS A 109 4.45 3.61 -10.60
CA LYS A 109 4.25 3.43 -12.05
C LYS A 109 5.36 2.56 -12.65
N ARG A 110 6.61 2.90 -12.38
CA ARG A 110 7.78 2.17 -12.90
C ARG A 110 7.79 0.71 -12.46
N LEU A 111 7.44 0.42 -11.20
CA LEU A 111 7.31 -0.94 -10.68
C LEU A 111 6.23 -1.74 -11.42
N LEU A 112 5.06 -1.14 -11.65
CA LEU A 112 3.96 -1.76 -12.39
C LEU A 112 4.35 -2.05 -13.85
N GLU A 113 5.00 -1.10 -14.53
CA GLU A 113 5.47 -1.25 -15.91
C GLU A 113 6.58 -2.32 -16.01
N THR A 114 7.48 -2.37 -15.03
CA THR A 114 8.50 -3.43 -14.93
C THR A 114 7.85 -4.81 -14.71
N GLY A 115 6.75 -4.87 -13.95
CA GLY A 115 5.92 -6.07 -13.79
C GLY A 115 5.11 -6.47 -15.04
N GLY A 116 5.16 -5.66 -16.10
CA GLY A 116 4.54 -5.95 -17.39
C GLY A 116 3.11 -5.40 -17.57
N PHE A 117 2.65 -4.53 -16.70
CA PHE A 117 1.34 -3.89 -16.82
C PHE A 117 1.43 -2.57 -17.61
N ARG A 118 0.42 -2.29 -18.42
CA ARG A 118 0.15 -0.91 -18.84
C ARG A 118 -0.23 -0.13 -17.58
N CYS A 119 0.40 1.03 -17.34
CA CYS A 119 0.10 1.87 -16.20
C CYS A 119 -0.27 3.29 -16.66
N THR A 120 -1.46 3.76 -16.27
CA THR A 120 -1.92 5.12 -16.42
C THR A 120 -2.08 5.78 -15.06
N ILE A 121 -1.98 7.11 -14.99
CA ILE A 121 -2.05 7.88 -13.74
C ILE A 121 -3.00 9.04 -13.91
N GLY A 122 -3.92 9.22 -12.98
CA GLY A 122 -4.79 10.37 -12.95
C GLY A 122 -5.93 10.23 -11.95
N SER A 123 -6.66 11.30 -11.77
CA SER A 123 -7.91 11.31 -11.03
C SER A 123 -8.81 12.40 -11.60
N PRO A 124 -10.14 12.34 -11.40
CA PRO A 124 -11.05 13.39 -11.84
C PRO A 124 -10.69 14.77 -11.27
N GLU A 125 -10.13 14.81 -10.04
CA GLU A 125 -9.72 16.04 -9.37
C GLU A 125 -8.48 16.68 -10.02
N LEU A 126 -7.74 15.91 -10.83
CA LEU A 126 -6.56 16.34 -11.56
C LEU A 126 -6.81 16.53 -13.05
N ASP A 127 -8.07 16.41 -13.48
CA ASP A 127 -8.41 16.61 -14.89
C ASP A 127 -8.02 18.01 -15.38
N GLY A 128 -7.49 18.08 -16.60
CA GLY A 128 -6.91 19.31 -17.15
C GLY A 128 -5.50 19.67 -16.68
N ILE A 129 -4.92 18.91 -15.71
CA ILE A 129 -3.53 19.03 -15.32
C ILE A 129 -2.73 18.02 -16.14
N GLY A 130 -1.99 18.48 -17.13
CA GLY A 130 -1.25 17.58 -18.04
C GLY A 130 -0.07 16.85 -17.41
N SER A 131 0.55 17.42 -16.37
CA SER A 131 1.67 16.80 -15.65
C SER A 131 1.87 17.38 -14.26
N LEU A 132 2.50 16.58 -13.38
CA LEU A 132 2.95 16.98 -12.05
C LEU A 132 4.46 17.11 -12.01
N ASN A 133 4.99 18.00 -11.16
CA ASN A 133 6.42 18.20 -11.01
C ASN A 133 6.98 17.29 -9.91
N GLY A 134 7.63 16.19 -10.30
CA GLY A 134 8.42 15.34 -9.42
C GLY A 134 9.83 15.86 -9.14
N ILE A 135 10.61 15.09 -8.40
CA ILE A 135 12.04 15.34 -8.12
C ILE A 135 12.85 15.05 -9.40
N SER A 136 12.58 13.92 -10.02
CA SER A 136 13.32 13.45 -11.22
C SER A 136 12.77 14.02 -12.53
N GLY A 137 11.71 14.81 -12.47
CA GLY A 137 11.14 15.46 -13.66
C GLY A 137 9.60 15.43 -13.68
N PRO A 138 8.98 15.82 -14.78
CA PRO A 138 7.54 15.85 -14.91
C PRO A 138 6.95 14.43 -15.01
N LEU A 139 5.92 14.17 -14.21
CA LEU A 139 5.08 12.98 -14.30
C LEU A 139 3.84 13.32 -15.12
N VAL A 140 3.69 12.71 -16.29
CA VAL A 140 2.54 12.93 -17.17
C VAL A 140 1.31 12.26 -16.57
N LEU A 141 0.18 12.98 -16.59
CA LEU A 141 -1.12 12.49 -16.18
C LEU A 141 -1.96 12.11 -17.39
N ASP A 142 -2.76 11.09 -17.23
CA ASP A 142 -3.76 10.68 -18.21
C ASP A 142 -5.09 11.38 -17.91
N PRO A 143 -5.84 11.85 -18.94
CA PRO A 143 -7.18 12.40 -18.75
C PRO A 143 -8.14 11.36 -18.15
N VAL A 144 -8.82 11.75 -17.08
CA VAL A 144 -9.75 10.89 -16.35
C VAL A 144 -11.09 11.57 -16.22
N GLN A 145 -12.16 10.88 -16.62
CA GLN A 145 -13.54 11.31 -16.47
C GLN A 145 -14.35 10.28 -15.70
N VAL A 146 -15.43 10.70 -15.07
CA VAL A 146 -16.40 9.79 -14.47
C VAL A 146 -17.60 9.70 -15.39
N VAL A 147 -17.89 8.52 -15.88
CA VAL A 147 -19.04 8.20 -16.73
C VAL A 147 -19.80 7.05 -16.06
N ASP A 148 -21.07 7.25 -15.76
CA ASP A 148 -21.93 6.27 -15.11
C ASP A 148 -21.29 5.65 -13.83
N GLU A 149 -20.76 6.51 -12.96
CA GLU A 149 -20.07 6.17 -11.72
C GLU A 149 -18.77 5.35 -11.90
N SER A 150 -18.27 5.23 -13.13
CA SER A 150 -17.03 4.52 -13.47
C SER A 150 -15.95 5.49 -13.96
N LEU A 151 -14.69 5.18 -13.64
CA LEU A 151 -13.54 5.87 -14.23
C LEU A 151 -13.42 5.50 -15.72
N ASN A 152 -13.30 6.53 -16.52
CA ASN A 152 -12.96 6.42 -17.92
C ASN A 152 -11.64 7.17 -18.16
N VAL A 153 -10.62 6.44 -18.57
CA VAL A 153 -9.26 6.94 -18.78
C VAL A 153 -8.98 6.92 -20.28
N ASN A 154 -8.81 8.08 -20.89
CA ASN A 154 -8.62 8.18 -22.34
C ASN A 154 -9.74 7.52 -23.18
N GLY A 155 -10.97 7.49 -22.68
CA GLY A 155 -12.09 6.86 -23.38
C GLY A 155 -12.30 5.36 -23.10
N GLU A 156 -11.49 4.74 -22.24
CA GLU A 156 -11.51 3.31 -21.91
C GLU A 156 -11.57 3.08 -20.40
N SER A 157 -12.03 1.90 -19.97
CA SER A 157 -12.12 1.50 -18.58
C SER A 157 -10.91 0.63 -18.20
N PRO A 158 -10.15 0.94 -17.10
CA PRO A 158 -9.03 0.14 -16.68
C PRO A 158 -9.48 -1.20 -16.07
N ASP A 159 -8.61 -2.23 -16.14
CA ASP A 159 -8.89 -3.55 -15.56
C ASP A 159 -8.85 -3.53 -14.02
N LEU A 160 -7.99 -2.66 -13.46
CA LEU A 160 -7.77 -2.52 -12.03
C LEU A 160 -7.40 -1.07 -11.69
N VAL A 161 -7.95 -0.56 -10.59
CA VAL A 161 -7.54 0.72 -10.01
C VAL A 161 -6.67 0.47 -8.79
N LEU A 162 -5.43 0.93 -8.83
CA LEU A 162 -4.55 0.97 -7.68
C LEU A 162 -4.70 2.31 -6.99
N LEU A 163 -5.30 2.30 -5.81
CA LEU A 163 -5.60 3.51 -5.05
C LEU A 163 -4.38 3.90 -4.20
N ASN A 164 -3.75 5.01 -4.54
CA ASN A 164 -2.71 5.65 -3.74
C ASN A 164 -3.22 6.99 -3.21
N ASN A 165 -4.38 6.94 -2.57
CA ASN A 165 -5.07 8.05 -1.94
C ASN A 165 -5.64 7.53 -0.63
N ASP A 166 -5.26 8.12 0.49
CA ASP A 166 -5.64 7.67 1.83
C ASP A 166 -7.08 8.02 2.21
N LEU A 167 -7.78 8.75 1.35
CA LEU A 167 -9.17 9.15 1.49
C LEU A 167 -9.46 9.96 2.77
N THR A 168 -8.47 10.70 3.27
CA THR A 168 -8.64 11.57 4.44
C THR A 168 -9.73 12.63 4.21
N GLU A 169 -9.85 13.14 2.98
CA GLU A 169 -10.85 14.13 2.59
C GLU A 169 -12.24 13.55 2.29
N GLY A 170 -12.37 12.24 2.27
CA GLY A 170 -13.63 11.53 1.99
C GLY A 170 -13.51 10.55 0.82
N MET A 171 -14.65 10.00 0.43
CA MET A 171 -14.72 9.08 -0.72
C MET A 171 -14.54 9.85 -2.02
N VAL A 172 -13.74 9.29 -2.92
CA VAL A 172 -13.56 9.79 -4.27
C VAL A 172 -14.57 9.17 -5.24
N SER A 173 -14.82 9.85 -6.36
CA SER A 173 -15.81 9.43 -7.35
C SER A 173 -15.24 8.41 -8.36
N GLY A 174 -16.14 7.69 -9.02
CA GLY A 174 -15.79 6.82 -10.16
C GLY A 174 -15.25 5.44 -9.81
N LEU A 175 -15.15 5.05 -8.53
CA LEU A 175 -14.58 3.77 -8.14
C LEU A 175 -15.57 2.60 -8.12
N GLY A 176 -16.89 2.86 -8.19
CA GLY A 176 -17.94 1.89 -7.90
C GLY A 176 -17.99 0.64 -8.78
N ALA A 177 -17.57 0.74 -10.05
CA ALA A 177 -17.61 -0.35 -11.01
C ALA A 177 -16.25 -1.07 -11.18
N HIS A 178 -15.20 -0.62 -10.51
CA HIS A 178 -13.85 -1.15 -10.69
C HIS A 178 -13.42 -2.10 -9.57
N LYS A 179 -12.49 -2.98 -9.90
CA LYS A 179 -11.65 -3.64 -8.90
C LYS A 179 -10.68 -2.59 -8.37
N VAL A 180 -10.80 -2.24 -7.10
CA VAL A 180 -9.99 -1.19 -6.46
C VAL A 180 -9.17 -1.77 -5.33
N PHE A 181 -7.86 -1.54 -5.36
CA PHE A 181 -6.93 -1.97 -4.31
C PHE A 181 -6.00 -0.82 -3.89
N PRO A 182 -5.77 -0.63 -2.58
CA PRO A 182 -6.55 -1.22 -1.48
C PRO A 182 -8.03 -0.83 -1.56
N PRO A 183 -8.93 -1.63 -0.94
CA PRO A 183 -10.35 -1.29 -0.95
C PRO A 183 -10.63 0.08 -0.31
N PRO A 184 -11.50 0.93 -0.89
CA PRO A 184 -11.74 2.28 -0.39
C PRO A 184 -12.22 2.37 1.07
N HIS A 185 -12.89 1.31 1.59
CA HIS A 185 -13.32 1.28 2.98
C HIS A 185 -12.15 1.18 3.99
N MET A 186 -10.94 0.92 3.53
CA MET A 186 -9.71 0.94 4.34
C MET A 186 -9.14 2.35 4.51
N GLY A 187 -9.71 3.36 3.86
CA GLY A 187 -9.28 4.76 3.96
C GLY A 187 -9.57 5.42 5.30
N TRP A 188 -8.85 6.51 5.59
CA TRP A 188 -8.93 7.21 6.87
C TRP A 188 -10.27 7.90 7.15
N GLN A 189 -11.12 8.14 6.14
CA GLN A 189 -12.47 8.64 6.35
C GLN A 189 -13.36 7.70 7.18
N ARG A 190 -13.01 6.41 7.26
CA ARG A 190 -13.76 5.40 8.03
C ARG A 190 -12.96 4.76 9.15
N ARG A 191 -11.64 4.67 9.01
CA ARG A 191 -10.78 4.00 9.96
C ARG A 191 -10.21 4.97 10.98
N ARG A 192 -10.31 4.64 12.27
CA ARG A 192 -9.69 5.41 13.35
C ARG A 192 -8.44 4.70 13.87
N LYS A 193 -7.42 5.47 14.20
CA LYS A 193 -6.17 4.91 14.77
C LYS A 193 -6.44 4.14 16.08
N SER A 194 -7.37 4.59 16.93
CA SER A 194 -7.76 3.86 18.14
C SER A 194 -8.26 2.45 17.85
N GLU A 195 -9.14 2.29 16.86
CA GLU A 195 -9.67 0.99 16.45
C GLU A 195 -8.58 0.07 15.89
N HIS A 196 -7.63 0.65 15.14
CA HIS A 196 -6.47 -0.08 14.65
C HIS A 196 -5.62 -0.63 15.80
N TYR A 197 -5.33 0.19 16.82
CA TYR A 197 -4.55 -0.25 17.98
C TYR A 197 -5.29 -1.26 18.85
N GLU A 198 -6.60 -1.17 18.98
CA GLU A 198 -7.40 -2.19 19.67
C GLU A 198 -7.33 -3.55 18.97
N CYS A 199 -7.35 -3.56 17.63
CA CYS A 199 -7.14 -4.79 16.86
C CYS A 199 -5.70 -5.31 17.03
N LEU A 200 -4.68 -4.45 16.94
CA LEU A 200 -3.29 -4.81 17.08
C LEU A 200 -2.99 -5.42 18.46
N GLN A 201 -3.58 -4.86 19.53
CA GLN A 201 -3.41 -5.36 20.90
C GLN A 201 -3.76 -6.85 21.01
N LYS A 202 -4.86 -7.28 20.40
CA LYS A 202 -5.28 -8.70 20.42
C LYS A 202 -4.23 -9.61 19.80
N TYR A 203 -3.64 -9.21 18.67
CA TYR A 203 -2.57 -9.99 18.03
C TYR A 203 -1.29 -10.00 18.85
N VAL A 204 -0.95 -8.90 19.52
CA VAL A 204 0.19 -8.83 20.43
C VAL A 204 -0.02 -9.78 21.61
N GLU A 205 -1.18 -9.80 22.23
CA GLU A 205 -1.54 -10.72 23.33
C GLU A 205 -1.46 -12.18 22.89
N GLU A 206 -1.95 -12.53 21.71
CA GLU A 206 -1.84 -13.87 21.16
C GLU A 206 -0.38 -14.29 20.95
N ILE A 207 0.46 -13.41 20.40
CA ILE A 207 1.88 -13.72 20.13
C ILE A 207 2.67 -13.84 21.45
N LEU A 208 2.40 -12.97 22.41
CA LEU A 208 3.04 -13.05 23.74
C LEU A 208 2.68 -14.37 24.45
N SER A 209 1.42 -14.80 24.35
CA SER A 209 1.00 -16.11 24.85
C SER A 209 1.72 -17.26 24.15
N LEU A 210 1.95 -17.16 22.84
CA LEU A 210 2.66 -18.19 22.07
C LEU A 210 4.12 -18.36 22.49
N ILE A 211 4.80 -17.25 22.84
CA ILE A 211 6.20 -17.23 23.28
C ILE A 211 6.36 -17.27 24.80
N HIS A 212 5.27 -17.44 25.55
CA HIS A 212 5.25 -17.55 27.01
C HIS A 212 5.84 -16.35 27.76
N ILE A 213 5.50 -15.13 27.33
CA ILE A 213 5.85 -13.85 28.00
C ILE A 213 4.60 -13.18 28.55
#